data_56d7643be9c2c51472173dc79892f1cc
#
_entry.id   56d7643be9c2c51472173dc79892f1cc
#
_cell.length_a   1.000
_cell.length_b   1.000
_cell.length_c   1.000
_cell.angle_alpha   90.00
_cell.angle_beta   90.00
_cell.angle_gamma   90.00
#
_symmetry.space_group_name_H-M   'P 1'
#
loop_
_entity.id
_entity.type
_entity.pdbx_description
1 polymer ?
#
loop_
_entity_poly.entity_id
_entity_poly.type
_entity_poly.pdbx_seq_one_letter_code
_entity_poly.pdbx_strand_id
1 'polypeptide(L)'
;DLRGGANGARVSLSPQKDWHANEPERLSNTLSILRKISSESGASLADTIILAGNTAIEEAAEAAGYKLKVEFKKGRGDASQEMTDENSFSNLEPAADGFRNWFGGKSKSSPEELLVDQSQLLGLTAPEMTVLVGGMRVLGANHLGNKSGIFTNNEGVLSNDFFVNLTDMNNTWAVVK
;
A
#
# COMPACT_ATOMS: atom_id res chain seq x y z
N ASP A 1 1.71 1.69 10.09
CA ASP A 1 2.80 1.98 11.00
C ASP A 1 2.34 1.87 12.47
N LEU A 2 3.26 1.83 13.40
CA LEU A 2 2.98 1.66 14.83
C LEU A 2 2.46 2.94 15.52
N ARG A 3 2.29 4.02 14.80
CA ARG A 3 1.77 5.30 15.28
C ARG A 3 0.25 5.44 15.11
N GLY A 4 -0.45 4.34 14.80
CA GLY A 4 -1.88 4.32 14.54
C GLY A 4 -2.74 4.82 15.68
N GLY A 5 -3.87 5.41 15.36
CA GLY A 5 -4.89 5.85 16.31
C GLY A 5 -5.85 4.73 16.72
N ALA A 6 -6.78 5.06 17.63
CA ALA A 6 -7.74 4.09 18.18
C ALA A 6 -8.81 3.65 17.17
N ASN A 7 -9.20 4.52 16.22
CA ASN A 7 -10.23 4.24 15.22
C ASN A 7 -9.65 4.24 13.80
N GLY A 8 -10.18 3.35 12.97
CA GLY A 8 -9.73 3.10 11.61
C GLY A 8 -10.49 3.85 10.52
N ALA A 9 -10.28 3.43 9.28
CA ALA A 9 -10.87 4.00 8.06
C ALA A 9 -10.57 5.50 7.83
N ARG A 10 -9.54 6.06 8.48
CA ARG A 10 -9.18 7.49 8.36
C ARG A 10 -8.78 7.90 6.95
N VAL A 11 -8.32 6.97 6.13
CA VAL A 11 -8.06 7.21 4.71
C VAL A 11 -9.30 7.69 3.95
N SER A 12 -10.49 7.48 4.50
CA SER A 12 -11.77 7.95 3.94
C SER A 12 -12.19 9.36 4.40
N LEU A 13 -11.39 10.00 5.26
CA LEU A 13 -11.66 11.29 5.89
C LEU A 13 -10.62 12.34 5.45
N SER A 14 -10.99 13.62 5.56
CA SER A 14 -10.02 14.71 5.37
C SER A 14 -9.00 14.74 6.51
N PRO A 15 -7.74 15.08 6.24
CA PRO A 15 -7.19 15.44 4.94
C PRO A 15 -6.70 14.22 4.12
N GLN A 16 -6.64 13.02 4.69
CA GLN A 16 -5.99 11.84 4.11
C GLN A 16 -6.61 11.40 2.78
N LYS A 17 -7.93 11.49 2.62
CA LYS A 17 -8.62 11.12 1.37
C LYS A 17 -8.18 11.95 0.16
N ASP A 18 -7.69 13.18 0.43
CA ASP A 18 -7.35 14.16 -0.59
C ASP A 18 -5.82 14.22 -0.88
N TRP A 19 -5.00 13.48 -0.11
CA TRP A 19 -3.56 13.43 -0.34
C TRP A 19 -3.22 12.80 -1.68
N HIS A 20 -2.33 13.46 -2.42
CA HIS A 20 -1.88 12.95 -3.72
C HIS A 20 -1.30 11.52 -3.63
N ALA A 21 -0.58 11.22 -2.56
CA ALA A 21 -0.06 9.87 -2.29
C ALA A 21 -1.16 8.79 -2.25
N ASN A 22 -2.40 9.15 -1.95
CA ASN A 22 -3.52 8.21 -1.82
C ASN A 22 -4.36 8.06 -3.11
N GLU A 23 -3.97 8.74 -4.20
CA GLU A 23 -4.70 8.67 -5.48
C GLU A 23 -6.21 8.93 -5.29
N PRO A 24 -6.65 10.17 -4.98
CA PRO A 24 -8.01 10.47 -4.50
C PRO A 24 -9.14 9.89 -5.32
N GLU A 25 -9.04 9.92 -6.65
CA GLU A 25 -10.07 9.38 -7.54
C GLU A 25 -10.17 7.85 -7.43
N ARG A 26 -9.04 7.15 -7.50
CA ARG A 26 -8.99 5.69 -7.36
C ARG A 26 -9.44 5.25 -5.97
N LEU A 27 -9.00 5.98 -4.94
CA LEU A 27 -9.42 5.75 -3.55
C LEU A 27 -10.93 5.92 -3.39
N SER A 28 -11.51 6.99 -3.93
CA SER A 28 -12.96 7.25 -3.87
C SER A 28 -13.77 6.11 -4.49
N ASN A 29 -13.36 5.65 -5.68
CA ASN A 29 -14.01 4.54 -6.37
C ASN A 29 -13.94 3.25 -5.54
N THR A 30 -12.77 2.91 -5.00
CA THR A 30 -12.58 1.74 -4.14
C THR A 30 -13.42 1.83 -2.87
N LEU A 31 -13.40 2.98 -2.19
CA LEU A 31 -14.16 3.19 -0.96
C LEU A 31 -15.68 3.13 -1.20
N SER A 32 -16.17 3.54 -2.36
CA SER A 32 -17.59 3.44 -2.68
C SER A 32 -18.07 1.98 -2.67
N ILE A 33 -17.28 1.07 -3.23
CA ILE A 33 -17.56 -0.37 -3.25
C ILE A 33 -17.47 -0.95 -1.83
N LEU A 34 -16.39 -0.62 -1.10
CA LEU A 34 -16.18 -1.14 0.26
C LEU A 34 -17.24 -0.64 1.25
N ARG A 35 -17.73 0.59 1.11
CA ARG A 35 -18.84 1.11 1.92
C ARG A 35 -20.13 0.35 1.69
N LYS A 36 -20.41 -0.04 0.45
CA LYS A 36 -21.58 -0.87 0.14
C LYS A 36 -21.47 -2.23 0.85
N ILE A 37 -20.33 -2.90 0.74
CA ILE A 37 -20.06 -4.18 1.40
C ILE A 37 -20.17 -4.04 2.94
N SER A 38 -19.56 -3.01 3.50
CA SER A 38 -19.62 -2.69 4.94
C SER A 38 -21.09 -2.53 5.41
N SER A 39 -21.88 -1.75 4.67
CA SER A 39 -23.29 -1.51 4.98
C SER A 39 -24.13 -2.80 4.90
N GLU A 40 -23.91 -3.63 3.90
CA GLU A 40 -24.65 -4.90 3.69
C GLU A 40 -24.26 -5.96 4.72
N SER A 41 -23.01 -6.00 5.15
CA SER A 41 -22.50 -7.00 6.11
C SER A 41 -22.62 -6.59 7.58
N GLY A 42 -22.84 -5.31 7.86
CA GLY A 42 -22.80 -4.74 9.21
C GLY A 42 -21.39 -4.66 9.82
N ALA A 43 -20.35 -4.92 9.04
CA ALA A 43 -18.95 -4.75 9.46
C ALA A 43 -18.54 -3.26 9.41
N SER A 44 -17.54 -2.86 10.21
CA SER A 44 -16.96 -1.53 10.08
C SER A 44 -16.28 -1.35 8.71
N LEU A 45 -16.20 -0.13 8.21
CA LEU A 45 -15.44 0.17 6.99
C LEU A 45 -13.94 -0.16 7.18
N ALA A 46 -13.42 0.06 8.39
CA ALA A 46 -12.03 -0.27 8.74
C ALA A 46 -11.74 -1.76 8.59
N ASP A 47 -12.60 -2.63 9.14
CA ASP A 47 -12.45 -4.06 8.98
C ASP A 47 -12.66 -4.51 7.53
N THR A 48 -13.60 -3.90 6.82
CA THR A 48 -13.86 -4.19 5.39
C THR A 48 -12.65 -3.85 4.53
N ILE A 49 -11.99 -2.72 4.76
CA ILE A 49 -10.77 -2.33 4.04
C ILE A 49 -9.64 -3.37 4.24
N ILE A 50 -9.41 -3.77 5.49
CA ILE A 50 -8.34 -4.74 5.79
C ILE A 50 -8.66 -6.11 5.18
N LEU A 51 -9.90 -6.57 5.32
CA LEU A 51 -10.31 -7.86 4.76
C LEU A 51 -10.20 -7.87 3.23
N ALA A 52 -10.59 -6.80 2.55
CA ALA A 52 -10.42 -6.66 1.11
C ALA A 52 -8.94 -6.74 0.68
N GLY A 53 -8.05 -6.08 1.43
CA GLY A 53 -6.61 -6.18 1.19
C GLY A 53 -6.08 -7.60 1.37
N ASN A 54 -6.49 -8.28 2.45
CA ASN A 54 -6.10 -9.68 2.70
C ASN A 54 -6.57 -10.60 1.56
N THR A 55 -7.84 -10.46 1.13
CA THR A 55 -8.41 -11.24 0.03
C THR A 55 -7.63 -11.02 -1.27
N ALA A 56 -7.28 -9.79 -1.60
CA ALA A 56 -6.49 -9.49 -2.81
C ALA A 56 -5.10 -10.15 -2.77
N ILE A 57 -4.44 -10.20 -1.61
CA ILE A 57 -3.16 -10.89 -1.43
C ILE A 57 -3.34 -12.41 -1.58
N GLU A 58 -4.40 -12.98 -0.97
CA GLU A 58 -4.70 -14.40 -1.07
C GLU A 58 -4.96 -14.82 -2.53
N GLU A 59 -5.75 -14.06 -3.27
CA GLU A 59 -6.03 -14.29 -4.70
C GLU A 59 -4.77 -14.18 -5.55
N ALA A 60 -3.92 -13.19 -5.31
CA ALA A 60 -2.66 -13.03 -6.02
C ALA A 60 -1.68 -14.18 -5.76
N ALA A 61 -1.66 -14.72 -4.53
CA ALA A 61 -0.87 -15.87 -4.16
C ALA A 61 -1.42 -17.15 -4.82
N GLU A 62 -2.74 -17.33 -4.85
CA GLU A 62 -3.39 -18.47 -5.50
C GLU A 62 -3.11 -18.47 -7.02
N ALA A 63 -3.14 -17.30 -7.66
CA ALA A 63 -2.76 -17.15 -9.06
C ALA A 63 -1.30 -17.55 -9.33
N ALA A 64 -0.43 -17.45 -8.33
CA ALA A 64 0.95 -17.94 -8.38
C ALA A 64 1.09 -19.42 -8.01
N GLY A 65 -0.01 -20.12 -7.69
CA GLY A 65 -0.02 -21.53 -7.29
C GLY A 65 0.22 -21.79 -5.80
N TYR A 66 0.18 -20.75 -4.96
CA TYR A 66 0.38 -20.87 -3.53
C TYR A 66 -0.94 -20.69 -2.77
N LYS A 67 -1.20 -21.59 -1.83
CA LYS A 67 -2.32 -21.45 -0.88
C LYS A 67 -1.84 -20.64 0.32
N LEU A 68 -2.27 -19.41 0.40
CA LEU A 68 -2.01 -18.50 1.50
C LEU A 68 -3.31 -18.16 2.21
N LYS A 69 -3.27 -18.09 3.54
CA LYS A 69 -4.33 -17.51 4.35
C LYS A 69 -3.74 -16.39 5.21
N VAL A 70 -4.19 -15.15 4.97
CA VAL A 70 -3.74 -14.00 5.75
C VAL A 70 -4.58 -13.89 7.02
N GLU A 71 -3.92 -13.81 8.17
CA GLU A 71 -4.63 -13.69 9.46
C GLU A 71 -5.44 -12.39 9.49
N PHE A 72 -6.70 -12.50 9.87
CA PHE A 72 -7.59 -11.37 10.04
C PHE A 72 -8.13 -11.30 11.48
N LYS A 73 -7.87 -10.16 12.14
CA LYS A 73 -8.44 -9.83 13.44
C LYS A 73 -9.48 -8.74 13.26
N LYS A 74 -10.73 -9.06 13.56
CA LYS A 74 -11.87 -8.13 13.50
C LYS A 74 -11.93 -7.22 14.73
N GLY A 75 -12.73 -6.18 14.67
CA GLY A 75 -13.10 -5.34 15.82
C GLY A 75 -12.58 -3.91 15.74
N ARG A 76 -12.12 -3.47 14.57
CA ARG A 76 -11.78 -2.05 14.33
C ARG A 76 -13.05 -1.23 14.27
N GLY A 77 -13.06 -0.10 14.96
CA GLY A 77 -14.08 0.93 14.81
C GLY A 77 -13.72 1.94 13.73
N ASP A 78 -14.72 2.59 13.16
CA ASP A 78 -14.51 3.67 12.21
C ASP A 78 -14.31 5.01 12.92
N ALA A 79 -13.39 5.83 12.45
CA ALA A 79 -13.29 7.22 12.85
C ALA A 79 -14.35 8.06 12.14
N SER A 80 -14.79 9.13 12.80
CA SER A 80 -15.56 10.18 12.13
C SER A 80 -14.69 11.42 11.88
N GLN A 81 -15.22 12.36 11.07
CA GLN A 81 -14.49 13.61 10.79
C GLN A 81 -14.29 14.44 12.06
N GLU A 82 -15.26 14.45 12.97
CA GLU A 82 -15.19 15.18 14.23
C GLU A 82 -14.12 14.62 15.19
N MET A 83 -13.74 13.35 15.02
CA MET A 83 -12.64 12.70 15.75
C MET A 83 -11.26 12.96 15.12
N THR A 84 -11.19 13.75 14.06
CA THR A 84 -9.98 13.98 13.27
C THR A 84 -9.52 15.42 13.42
N ASP A 85 -8.35 15.63 14.04
CA ASP A 85 -7.65 16.91 14.02
C ASP A 85 -6.97 17.11 12.66
N GLU A 86 -7.68 17.74 11.72
CA GLU A 86 -7.20 17.94 10.35
C GLU A 86 -5.89 18.72 10.29
N ASN A 87 -5.71 19.71 11.18
CA ASN A 87 -4.49 20.53 11.19
C ASN A 87 -3.26 19.70 11.58
N SER A 88 -3.39 18.85 12.59
CA SER A 88 -2.31 17.95 12.99
C SER A 88 -2.06 16.86 11.93
N PHE A 89 -3.11 16.33 11.32
CA PHE A 89 -2.99 15.31 10.27
C PHE A 89 -2.35 15.84 9.00
N SER A 90 -2.53 17.11 8.64
CA SER A 90 -1.90 17.70 7.45
C SER A 90 -0.36 17.61 7.49
N ASN A 91 0.23 17.65 8.68
CA ASN A 91 1.68 17.51 8.87
C ASN A 91 2.18 16.06 8.65
N LEU A 92 1.29 15.09 8.56
CA LEU A 92 1.61 13.68 8.32
C LEU A 92 1.49 13.29 6.83
N GLU A 93 1.24 14.24 5.94
CA GLU A 93 1.20 13.97 4.49
C GLU A 93 2.54 13.38 4.05
N PRO A 94 2.54 12.20 3.40
CA PRO A 94 3.77 11.57 2.97
C PRO A 94 4.55 12.41 1.96
N ALA A 95 5.86 12.53 2.14
CA ALA A 95 6.76 13.11 1.15
C ALA A 95 7.15 12.10 0.07
N ALA A 96 7.10 10.82 0.40
CA ALA A 96 7.38 9.70 -0.49
C ALA A 96 6.72 8.42 0.02
N ASP A 97 6.54 7.45 -0.89
CA ASP A 97 6.19 6.07 -0.56
C ASP A 97 6.95 5.13 -1.51
N GLY A 98 8.11 4.66 -1.07
CA GLY A 98 8.97 3.78 -1.86
C GLY A 98 8.33 2.42 -2.12
N PHE A 99 7.42 1.95 -1.28
CA PHE A 99 6.69 0.70 -1.52
C PHE A 99 5.74 0.83 -2.70
N ARG A 100 5.13 2.01 -2.91
CA ARG A 100 4.30 2.32 -4.09
C ARG A 100 5.07 3.03 -5.21
N ASN A 101 6.39 3.09 -5.12
CA ASN A 101 7.25 3.75 -6.10
C ASN A 101 6.86 5.21 -6.39
N TRP A 102 6.56 5.96 -5.34
CA TRP A 102 6.13 7.36 -5.43
C TRP A 102 7.04 8.30 -4.64
N PHE A 103 7.33 9.44 -5.24
CA PHE A 103 8.10 10.52 -4.62
C PHE A 103 7.45 11.88 -4.93
N GLY A 104 7.11 12.61 -3.86
CA GLY A 104 6.42 13.90 -3.97
C GLY A 104 7.32 15.10 -4.27
N GLY A 105 8.63 14.89 -4.35
CA GLY A 105 9.60 15.93 -4.75
C GLY A 105 9.88 17.03 -3.72
N LYS A 106 9.31 16.95 -2.52
CA LYS A 106 9.42 18.00 -1.48
C LYS A 106 10.36 17.65 -0.31
N SER A 107 11.01 16.47 -0.34
CA SER A 107 11.92 16.05 0.72
C SER A 107 13.36 16.45 0.44
N LYS A 108 14.12 16.74 1.52
CA LYS A 108 15.58 16.90 1.48
C LYS A 108 16.30 15.55 1.49
N SER A 109 15.65 14.52 2.03
CA SER A 109 16.17 13.15 2.05
C SER A 109 15.95 12.46 0.72
N SER A 110 16.85 11.54 0.36
CA SER A 110 16.72 10.74 -0.84
C SER A 110 15.54 9.75 -0.74
N PRO A 111 14.98 9.28 -1.86
CA PRO A 111 13.92 8.27 -1.85
C PRO A 111 14.29 7.00 -1.08
N GLU A 112 15.56 6.59 -1.14
CA GLU A 112 16.09 5.41 -0.46
C GLU A 112 16.10 5.60 1.05
N GLU A 113 16.55 6.76 1.54
CA GLU A 113 16.54 7.09 2.97
C GLU A 113 15.10 7.10 3.52
N LEU A 114 14.16 7.68 2.78
CA LEU A 114 12.74 7.70 3.16
C LEU A 114 12.12 6.29 3.16
N LEU A 115 12.55 5.41 2.25
CA LEU A 115 12.10 4.01 2.24
C LEU A 115 12.62 3.25 3.46
N VAL A 116 13.88 3.46 3.84
CA VAL A 116 14.47 2.85 5.06
C VAL A 116 13.74 3.33 6.32
N ASP A 117 13.48 4.64 6.43
CA ASP A 117 12.72 5.20 7.55
C ASP A 117 11.31 4.59 7.64
N GLN A 118 10.59 4.51 6.54
CA GLN A 118 9.29 3.87 6.48
C GLN A 118 9.34 2.39 6.87
N SER A 119 10.38 1.67 6.47
CA SER A 119 10.58 0.27 6.84
C SER A 119 10.80 0.10 8.34
N GLN A 120 11.58 0.99 8.96
CA GLN A 120 11.80 0.99 10.40
C GLN A 120 10.49 1.27 11.16
N LEU A 121 9.66 2.20 10.69
CA LEU A 121 8.33 2.47 11.27
C LEU A 121 7.39 1.28 11.18
N LEU A 122 7.56 0.43 10.18
CA LEU A 122 6.82 -0.83 10.02
C LEU A 122 7.43 -1.98 10.82
N GLY A 123 8.61 -1.79 11.42
CA GLY A 123 9.35 -2.82 12.14
C GLY A 123 9.98 -3.89 11.24
N LEU A 124 10.23 -3.55 9.96
CA LEU A 124 10.79 -4.49 8.99
C LEU A 124 12.31 -4.54 9.07
N THR A 125 12.87 -5.73 8.95
CA THR A 125 14.29 -5.95 8.65
C THR A 125 14.59 -5.62 7.19
N ALA A 126 15.86 -5.46 6.84
CA ALA A 126 16.25 -5.18 5.44
C ALA A 126 15.80 -6.27 4.45
N PRO A 127 15.91 -7.59 4.75
CA PRO A 127 15.34 -8.62 3.89
C PRO A 127 13.82 -8.50 3.73
N GLU A 128 13.07 -8.27 4.80
CA GLU A 128 11.62 -8.10 4.76
C GLU A 128 11.21 -6.86 3.95
N MET A 129 11.93 -5.75 4.11
CA MET A 129 11.74 -4.56 3.27
C MET A 129 11.93 -4.89 1.78
N THR A 130 12.98 -5.63 1.44
CA THR A 130 13.28 -6.02 0.06
C THR A 130 12.19 -6.92 -0.51
N VAL A 131 11.72 -7.90 0.26
CA VAL A 131 10.61 -8.79 -0.13
C VAL A 131 9.32 -8.00 -0.33
N LEU A 132 9.01 -7.07 0.56
CA LEU A 132 7.81 -6.23 0.43
C LEU A 132 7.86 -5.35 -0.83
N VAL A 133 9.03 -4.74 -1.13
CA VAL A 133 9.20 -3.98 -2.38
C VAL A 133 8.96 -4.88 -3.59
N GLY A 134 9.57 -6.05 -3.66
CA GLY A 134 9.40 -6.99 -4.77
C GLY A 134 7.95 -7.44 -4.94
N GLY A 135 7.28 -7.76 -3.84
CA GLY A 135 5.86 -8.12 -3.83
C GLY A 135 4.96 -7.00 -4.35
N MET A 136 5.17 -5.77 -3.87
CA MET A 136 4.41 -4.61 -4.36
C MET A 136 4.61 -4.35 -5.86
N ARG A 137 5.83 -4.60 -6.39
CA ARG A 137 6.13 -4.45 -7.82
C ARG A 137 5.40 -5.50 -8.67
N VAL A 138 5.44 -6.78 -8.33
CA VAL A 138 4.73 -7.82 -9.11
C VAL A 138 3.21 -7.70 -9.00
N LEU A 139 2.70 -7.13 -7.90
CA LEU A 139 1.27 -6.80 -7.77
C LEU A 139 0.85 -5.57 -8.58
N GLY A 140 1.79 -4.84 -9.19
CA GLY A 140 1.49 -3.60 -9.90
C GLY A 140 1.01 -2.48 -8.98
N ALA A 141 1.36 -2.52 -7.71
CA ALA A 141 0.92 -1.58 -6.70
C ALA A 141 1.70 -0.25 -6.73
N ASN A 142 2.21 0.14 -7.89
CA ASN A 142 2.85 1.44 -8.10
C ASN A 142 1.81 2.57 -8.18
N HIS A 143 2.17 3.72 -7.65
CA HIS A 143 1.35 4.92 -7.66
C HIS A 143 0.97 5.32 -9.10
N LEU A 144 -0.30 5.65 -9.32
CA LEU A 144 -0.88 6.00 -10.61
C LEU A 144 -0.56 5.01 -11.74
N GLY A 145 -0.35 3.74 -11.41
CA GLY A 145 -0.05 2.72 -12.40
C GLY A 145 1.31 2.86 -13.09
N ASN A 146 2.25 3.59 -12.48
CA ASN A 146 3.63 3.68 -12.97
C ASN A 146 4.23 2.29 -13.18
N LYS A 147 4.81 2.05 -14.35
CA LYS A 147 5.38 0.75 -14.73
C LYS A 147 6.87 0.59 -14.41
N SER A 148 7.50 1.61 -13.85
CA SER A 148 8.92 1.56 -13.51
C SER A 148 9.20 0.53 -12.42
N GLY A 149 10.20 -0.32 -12.63
CA GLY A 149 10.62 -1.35 -11.68
C GLY A 149 9.66 -2.54 -11.54
N ILE A 150 8.64 -2.65 -12.39
CA ILE A 150 7.79 -3.85 -12.48
C ILE A 150 8.53 -4.87 -13.36
N PHE A 151 9.19 -5.81 -12.71
CA PHE A 151 10.03 -6.79 -13.39
C PHE A 151 9.29 -8.13 -13.57
N THR A 152 8.07 -8.08 -14.12
CA THR A 152 7.25 -9.23 -14.44
C THR A 152 6.39 -8.95 -15.67
N ASN A 153 6.04 -9.98 -16.41
CA ASN A 153 5.04 -9.96 -17.48
C ASN A 153 3.64 -10.38 -16.95
N ASN A 154 3.55 -10.82 -15.69
CA ASN A 154 2.35 -11.35 -15.05
C ASN A 154 1.95 -10.46 -13.84
N GLU A 155 1.69 -9.19 -14.11
CA GLU A 155 1.29 -8.24 -13.07
C GLU A 155 0.01 -8.68 -12.36
N GLY A 156 -0.04 -8.55 -11.04
CA GLY A 156 -1.13 -9.02 -10.20
C GLY A 156 -0.96 -10.44 -9.67
N VAL A 157 0.08 -11.15 -10.08
CA VAL A 157 0.43 -12.48 -9.60
C VAL A 157 1.58 -12.38 -8.62
N LEU A 158 1.43 -12.89 -7.39
CA LEU A 158 2.44 -12.81 -6.34
C LEU A 158 3.54 -13.88 -6.56
N SER A 159 4.37 -13.65 -7.57
CA SER A 159 5.47 -14.53 -7.98
C SER A 159 6.83 -13.99 -7.54
N ASN A 160 7.88 -14.78 -7.78
CA ASN A 160 9.28 -14.38 -7.57
C ASN A 160 9.90 -13.63 -8.77
N ASP A 161 9.10 -13.27 -9.78
CA ASP A 161 9.58 -12.70 -11.04
C ASP A 161 10.44 -11.45 -10.82
N PHE A 162 10.07 -10.59 -9.89
CA PHE A 162 10.85 -9.39 -9.57
C PHE A 162 12.30 -9.72 -9.25
N PHE A 163 12.54 -10.71 -8.38
CA PHE A 163 13.88 -11.08 -7.96
C PHE A 163 14.62 -11.88 -9.03
N VAL A 164 13.93 -12.78 -9.73
CA VAL A 164 14.50 -13.55 -10.83
C VAL A 164 15.01 -12.61 -11.92
N ASN A 165 14.18 -11.66 -12.35
CA ASN A 165 14.57 -10.71 -13.39
C ASN A 165 15.58 -9.68 -12.91
N LEU A 166 15.51 -9.22 -11.64
CA LEU A 166 16.47 -8.28 -11.06
C LEU A 166 17.89 -8.87 -11.02
N THR A 167 18.02 -10.17 -10.78
CA THR A 167 19.32 -10.84 -10.64
C THR A 167 19.79 -11.54 -11.92
N ASP A 168 19.00 -11.53 -12.99
CA ASP A 168 19.39 -12.10 -14.27
C ASP A 168 20.44 -11.22 -14.95
N MET A 169 21.65 -11.77 -15.10
CA MET A 169 22.80 -11.10 -15.72
C MET A 169 22.63 -10.83 -17.23
N ASN A 170 21.61 -11.39 -17.88
CA ASN A 170 21.26 -11.07 -19.27
C ASN A 170 20.44 -9.78 -19.39
N ASN A 171 19.92 -9.26 -18.30
CA ASN A 171 19.16 -8.01 -18.26
C ASN A 171 20.06 -6.80 -18.06
N THR A 172 19.74 -5.71 -18.73
CA THR A 172 20.40 -4.42 -18.53
C THR A 172 19.39 -3.45 -17.96
N TRP A 173 19.73 -2.83 -16.83
CA TRP A 173 18.89 -1.87 -16.16
C TRP A 173 19.13 -0.46 -16.71
N ALA A 174 18.06 0.26 -16.97
CA ALA A 174 18.11 1.65 -17.36
C ALA A 174 17.28 2.49 -16.39
N VAL A 175 17.81 3.65 -15.99
CA VAL A 175 17.06 4.63 -15.20
C VAL A 175 16.02 5.26 -16.11
N VAL A 176 14.76 5.24 -15.67
CA VAL A 176 13.68 5.97 -16.33
C VAL A 176 13.85 7.45 -15.99
N LYS A 177 13.89 8.31 -17.01
CA LYS A 177 14.01 9.77 -16.87
C LYS A 177 12.64 10.42 -16.72
#